data_f6d158f4868326633c756decaba6b1de
#
_entry.id   f6d158f4868326633c756decaba6b1de
#
_cell.length_a   1.000
_cell.length_b   1.000
_cell.length_c   1.000
_cell.angle_alpha   90.00
_cell.angle_beta   90.00
_cell.angle_gamma   90.00
#
_symmetry.space_group_name_H-M   'P 1'
#
loop_
_entity.id
_entity.type
_entity.pdbx_description
1 polymer ?
#
loop_
_entity_poly.entity_id
_entity_poly.type
_entity_poly.pdbx_seq_one_letter_code
_entity_poly.pdbx_strand_id
1 'polypeptide(L)'
;MDGFGTGGGETGNAVQTARTPRLDSFFQEFAHTTLSASGLDVGLPGGQMGNSEVGHTNIGGGRVVFQDLPRITRAIEDGSFFQNPAYLHAMDACIEKGSALHLFGLLSDGGVHSHLTHLFALLKMAKDKGLTRVYIHAFLDGRDVSPTSGAGFVAQTAAKCEEIGVGKIATVMGRYYAMDRDKRWDRVEQAYDAMVYGESPINNPDPVDAVKKSYEKGVTDEFVEPVVCDADGSISDNDSVIFFNFRPDRAREITRALVDPEFDGFTRQIFPLAFVCNTEYDASMPNVEVAFPRVLVNNGLGEYLSKMGMTQLRIAETEKYAHVTFFFNGGSETVFPGEDRVLIPSPKVATYDLQPEMSAPEVCEKCVERIESGAYDVIILNFANCDMVGHTGVFDAAVKAVETVDTCVGKVVDATLKMGGIAMITADHGNAEQMVEPDGSPMTAHTTNPVPFILCGAGSELRADGRLADIAPTMLDVMGLACPPEMDGKTLIVQ
;
A
#
# COMPACT_ATOMS: atom_id res chain seq x y z
N MET A 1 -16.14 -0.15 13.00
CA MET A 1 -16.69 1.19 12.70
C MET A 1 -15.73 1.88 11.75
N ASP A 2 -15.98 1.79 10.45
CA ASP A 2 -15.04 2.29 9.43
C ASP A 2 -14.86 3.82 9.54
N GLY A 3 -13.63 4.32 9.51
CA GLY A 3 -13.33 5.75 9.58
C GLY A 3 -13.63 6.45 10.91
N PHE A 4 -13.72 5.71 12.01
CA PHE A 4 -14.00 6.25 13.35
C PHE A 4 -12.70 6.41 14.14
N GLY A 5 -12.00 7.53 13.98
CA GLY A 5 -10.79 7.84 14.75
C GLY A 5 -11.08 8.39 16.15
N THR A 6 -10.02 8.47 16.95
CA THR A 6 -10.02 9.10 18.28
C THR A 6 -9.04 10.27 18.31
N GLY A 7 -9.35 11.31 19.02
CA GLY A 7 -8.54 12.53 19.04
C GLY A 7 -9.13 13.59 18.12
N GLY A 8 -8.32 14.27 17.33
CA GLY A 8 -8.75 15.45 16.57
C GLY A 8 -8.95 16.68 17.46
N GLY A 9 -9.18 17.82 16.82
CA GLY A 9 -9.52 19.06 17.53
C GLY A 9 -10.97 19.12 17.99
N GLU A 10 -11.35 20.16 18.72
CA GLU A 10 -12.75 20.41 19.07
C GLU A 10 -13.58 20.87 17.86
N THR A 11 -12.94 21.49 16.86
CA THR A 11 -13.62 22.02 15.67
C THR A 11 -13.60 20.95 14.57
N GLY A 12 -14.77 20.69 13.98
CA GLY A 12 -14.89 19.74 12.87
C GLY A 12 -14.77 18.26 13.28
N ASN A 13 -14.97 17.95 14.56
CA ASN A 13 -14.95 16.58 15.07
C ASN A 13 -16.39 16.05 15.16
N ALA A 14 -16.81 15.29 14.15
CA ALA A 14 -18.15 14.72 14.11
C ALA A 14 -18.33 13.61 15.16
N VAL A 15 -17.28 12.87 15.50
CA VAL A 15 -17.30 11.83 16.53
C VAL A 15 -17.59 12.44 17.91
N GLN A 16 -16.91 13.54 18.24
CA GLN A 16 -17.11 14.22 19.53
C GLN A 16 -18.45 14.99 19.60
N THR A 17 -18.94 15.48 18.45
CA THR A 17 -20.19 16.26 18.39
C THR A 17 -21.43 15.38 18.43
N ALA A 18 -21.34 14.17 17.92
CA ALA A 18 -22.45 13.22 17.86
C ALA A 18 -22.88 12.76 19.25
N ARG A 19 -24.16 12.41 19.37
CA ARG A 19 -24.71 11.78 20.58
C ARG A 19 -24.47 10.27 20.48
N THR A 20 -23.56 9.78 21.32
CA THR A 20 -23.11 8.39 21.31
C THR A 20 -23.34 7.67 22.65
N PRO A 21 -24.59 7.65 23.18
CA PRO A 21 -24.84 7.15 24.53
C PRO A 21 -24.46 5.67 24.73
N ARG A 22 -24.44 4.87 23.65
CA ARG A 22 -24.05 3.46 23.74
C ARG A 22 -22.52 3.31 23.81
N LEU A 23 -21.80 3.98 22.92
CA LEU A 23 -20.34 3.98 22.97
C LEU A 23 -19.82 4.64 24.26
N ASP A 24 -20.45 5.73 24.71
CA ASP A 24 -20.11 6.39 26.00
C ASP A 24 -20.25 5.40 27.18
N SER A 25 -21.34 4.64 27.21
CA SER A 25 -21.54 3.59 28.21
C SER A 25 -20.46 2.50 28.13
N PHE A 26 -20.12 2.05 26.92
CA PHE A 26 -19.11 1.01 26.73
C PHE A 26 -17.72 1.46 27.16
N PHE A 27 -17.33 2.70 26.88
CA PHE A 27 -16.10 3.29 27.40
C PHE A 27 -16.06 3.39 28.94
N GLN A 28 -17.21 3.51 29.59
CA GLN A 28 -17.28 3.55 31.06
C GLN A 28 -17.29 2.15 31.69
N GLU A 29 -17.92 1.17 31.03
CA GLU A 29 -18.19 -0.15 31.58
C GLU A 29 -17.09 -1.19 31.26
N PHE A 30 -16.43 -1.05 30.12
CA PHE A 30 -15.53 -2.06 29.59
C PHE A 30 -14.08 -1.58 29.46
N ALA A 31 -13.15 -2.53 29.47
CA ALA A 31 -11.75 -2.24 29.21
C ALA A 31 -11.58 -1.70 27.78
N HIS A 32 -10.83 -0.64 27.65
CA HIS A 32 -10.58 0.03 26.37
C HIS A 32 -9.18 0.57 26.27
N THR A 33 -8.72 0.75 25.05
CA THR A 33 -7.43 1.38 24.69
C THR A 33 -7.57 2.02 23.30
N THR A 34 -6.49 2.61 22.81
CA THR A 34 -6.39 3.09 21.43
C THR A 34 -5.37 2.28 20.65
N LEU A 35 -5.58 2.13 19.34
CA LEU A 35 -4.68 1.43 18.44
C LEU A 35 -4.12 2.40 17.40
N SER A 36 -2.84 2.23 17.08
CA SER A 36 -2.24 2.87 15.91
C SER A 36 -2.81 2.27 14.63
N ALA A 37 -3.28 3.14 13.73
CA ALA A 37 -3.94 2.76 12.48
C ALA A 37 -3.33 3.47 11.26
N SER A 38 -2.10 3.99 11.37
CA SER A 38 -1.43 4.76 10.32
C SER A 38 0.07 4.50 10.28
N GLY A 39 0.74 4.96 9.24
CA GLY A 39 2.18 4.88 9.10
C GLY A 39 2.75 3.47 9.21
N LEU A 40 3.94 3.33 9.78
CA LEU A 40 4.68 2.06 9.85
C LEU A 40 3.95 0.97 10.65
N ASP A 41 3.09 1.33 11.59
CA ASP A 41 2.32 0.37 12.41
C ASP A 41 1.27 -0.41 11.61
N VAL A 42 0.95 0.06 10.42
CA VAL A 42 0.08 -0.63 9.47
C VAL A 42 0.77 -0.95 8.14
N GLY A 43 2.09 -0.77 8.08
CA GLY A 43 2.89 -1.11 6.90
C GLY A 43 2.88 -0.04 5.80
N LEU A 44 2.49 1.19 6.11
CA LEU A 44 2.57 2.37 5.25
C LEU A 44 3.83 3.20 5.56
N PRO A 45 4.25 4.11 4.68
CA PRO A 45 5.29 5.09 5.00
C PRO A 45 4.98 5.88 6.26
N GLY A 46 6.03 6.29 6.99
CA GLY A 46 5.87 7.10 8.20
C GLY A 46 5.06 8.37 7.93
N GLY A 47 4.07 8.66 8.79
CA GLY A 47 3.17 9.82 8.66
C GLY A 47 2.08 9.70 7.61
N GLN A 48 1.99 8.60 6.89
CA GLN A 48 0.90 8.35 5.95
C GLN A 48 -0.35 7.87 6.68
N MET A 49 -1.51 8.46 6.37
CA MET A 49 -2.81 8.06 6.90
C MET A 49 -3.16 6.63 6.50
N GLY A 50 -3.83 5.90 7.39
CA GLY A 50 -4.38 4.58 7.10
C GLY A 50 -5.49 4.61 6.06
N ASN A 51 -5.93 3.43 5.66
CA ASN A 51 -7.08 3.24 4.79
C ASN A 51 -7.72 1.88 5.05
N SER A 52 -8.94 1.68 4.55
CA SER A 52 -9.72 0.47 4.84
C SER A 52 -9.06 -0.81 4.31
N GLU A 53 -8.39 -0.77 3.15
CA GLU A 53 -7.71 -1.93 2.56
C GLU A 53 -6.58 -2.42 3.48
N VAL A 54 -5.68 -1.50 3.83
CA VAL A 54 -4.54 -1.78 4.70
C VAL A 54 -5.00 -2.14 6.11
N GLY A 55 -5.96 -1.40 6.68
CA GLY A 55 -6.50 -1.66 8.01
C GLY A 55 -7.07 -3.07 8.14
N HIS A 56 -7.99 -3.46 7.24
CA HIS A 56 -8.61 -4.79 7.28
C HIS A 56 -7.59 -5.91 6.98
N THR A 57 -6.60 -5.66 6.10
CA THR A 57 -5.53 -6.63 5.84
C THR A 57 -4.68 -6.89 7.10
N ASN A 58 -4.35 -5.85 7.86
CA ASN A 58 -3.60 -6.00 9.11
C ASN A 58 -4.43 -6.69 10.20
N ILE A 59 -5.70 -6.30 10.35
CA ILE A 59 -6.62 -6.92 11.32
C ILE A 59 -6.76 -8.42 11.03
N GLY A 60 -7.09 -8.78 9.78
CA GLY A 60 -7.28 -10.19 9.39
C GLY A 60 -5.98 -10.98 9.34
N GLY A 61 -4.87 -10.34 8.99
CA GLY A 61 -3.55 -10.97 8.94
C GLY A 61 -2.92 -11.24 10.30
N GLY A 62 -3.33 -10.50 11.34
CA GLY A 62 -2.70 -10.55 12.66
C GLY A 62 -1.21 -10.17 12.64
N ARG A 63 -0.81 -9.39 11.65
CA ARG A 63 0.56 -8.93 11.42
C ARG A 63 0.58 -7.64 10.64
N VAL A 64 1.70 -6.90 10.72
CA VAL A 64 1.89 -5.73 9.87
C VAL A 64 2.25 -6.17 8.46
N VAL A 65 1.37 -5.86 7.50
CA VAL A 65 1.58 -6.16 6.08
C VAL A 65 2.15 -4.92 5.41
N PHE A 66 3.47 -4.89 5.25
CA PHE A 66 4.16 -3.76 4.66
C PHE A 66 3.85 -3.61 3.17
N GLN A 67 3.48 -2.39 2.77
CA GLN A 67 3.45 -1.98 1.36
C GLN A 67 4.87 -1.95 0.79
N ASP A 68 4.99 -1.97 -0.54
CA ASP A 68 6.28 -2.17 -1.20
C ASP A 68 7.34 -1.14 -0.80
N LEU A 69 7.01 0.16 -0.71
CA LEU A 69 7.97 1.19 -0.32
C LEU A 69 8.58 0.94 1.08
N PRO A 70 7.81 0.87 2.18
CA PRO A 70 8.37 0.60 3.49
C PRO A 70 8.98 -0.81 3.61
N ARG A 71 8.47 -1.80 2.88
CA ARG A 71 9.01 -3.17 2.84
C ARG A 71 10.43 -3.19 2.28
N ILE A 72 10.66 -2.54 1.15
CA ILE A 72 11.99 -2.47 0.52
C ILE A 72 12.93 -1.61 1.37
N THR A 73 12.45 -0.49 1.91
CA THR A 73 13.24 0.37 2.80
C THR A 73 13.70 -0.39 4.04
N ARG A 74 12.83 -1.15 4.69
CA ARG A 74 13.22 -2.03 5.82
C ARG A 74 14.25 -3.07 5.43
N ALA A 75 14.10 -3.69 4.25
CA ALA A 75 15.08 -4.67 3.78
C ALA A 75 16.48 -4.04 3.60
N ILE A 76 16.54 -2.74 3.23
CA ILE A 76 17.81 -2.00 3.19
C ILE A 76 18.36 -1.78 4.60
N GLU A 77 17.51 -1.39 5.54
CA GLU A 77 17.88 -1.09 6.94
C GLU A 77 18.36 -2.33 7.70
N ASP A 78 17.68 -3.48 7.53
CA ASP A 78 18.04 -4.73 8.18
C ASP A 78 19.11 -5.53 7.41
N GLY A 79 19.50 -5.09 6.22
CA GLY A 79 20.53 -5.68 5.38
C GLY A 79 20.07 -6.85 4.50
N SER A 80 18.83 -7.30 4.60
CA SER A 80 18.29 -8.40 3.78
C SER A 80 18.20 -8.04 2.30
N PHE A 81 18.06 -6.76 1.96
CA PHE A 81 18.13 -6.24 0.59
C PHE A 81 19.41 -6.68 -0.13
N PHE A 82 20.55 -6.62 0.57
CA PHE A 82 21.87 -6.96 0.03
C PHE A 82 22.09 -8.47 -0.11
N GLN A 83 21.15 -9.30 0.36
CA GLN A 83 21.11 -10.74 0.19
C GLN A 83 20.01 -11.20 -0.78
N ASN A 84 19.33 -10.27 -1.44
CA ASN A 84 18.24 -10.59 -2.34
C ASN A 84 18.74 -11.43 -3.53
N PRO A 85 18.22 -12.65 -3.74
CA PRO A 85 18.76 -13.58 -4.71
C PRO A 85 18.65 -13.10 -6.17
N ALA A 86 17.58 -12.36 -6.53
CA ALA A 86 17.41 -11.84 -7.88
C ALA A 86 18.45 -10.77 -8.20
N TYR A 87 18.72 -9.86 -7.26
CA TYR A 87 19.77 -8.85 -7.44
C TYR A 87 21.16 -9.48 -7.51
N LEU A 88 21.44 -10.44 -6.62
CA LEU A 88 22.72 -11.16 -6.63
C LEU A 88 22.92 -11.89 -7.97
N HIS A 89 21.90 -12.59 -8.46
CA HIS A 89 21.98 -13.30 -9.74
C HIS A 89 22.25 -12.35 -10.91
N ALA A 90 21.54 -11.21 -11.01
CA ALA A 90 21.78 -10.22 -12.06
C ALA A 90 23.21 -9.66 -12.02
N MET A 91 23.73 -9.36 -10.82
CA MET A 91 25.08 -8.83 -10.66
C MET A 91 26.17 -9.88 -10.92
N ASP A 92 25.95 -11.12 -10.47
CA ASP A 92 26.87 -12.22 -10.72
C ASP A 92 26.91 -12.57 -12.23
N ALA A 93 25.78 -12.51 -12.94
CA ALA A 93 25.74 -12.67 -14.39
C ALA A 93 26.61 -11.62 -15.12
N CYS A 94 26.61 -10.37 -14.66
CA CYS A 94 27.51 -9.34 -15.20
C CYS A 94 28.98 -9.68 -14.98
N ILE A 95 29.35 -10.20 -13.81
CA ILE A 95 30.72 -10.59 -13.50
C ILE A 95 31.15 -11.75 -14.39
N GLU A 96 30.33 -12.79 -14.50
CA GLU A 96 30.62 -13.98 -15.29
C GLU A 96 30.78 -13.72 -16.78
N LYS A 97 29.94 -12.84 -17.32
CA LYS A 97 29.91 -12.51 -18.75
C LYS A 97 30.76 -11.29 -19.12
N GLY A 98 31.32 -10.57 -18.14
CA GLY A 98 32.01 -9.31 -18.37
C GLY A 98 31.13 -8.24 -18.99
N SER A 99 29.84 -8.28 -18.69
CA SER A 99 28.80 -7.40 -19.23
C SER A 99 28.48 -6.22 -18.29
N ALA A 100 27.54 -5.36 -18.66
CA ALA A 100 27.14 -4.19 -17.87
C ALA A 100 25.90 -4.47 -17.03
N LEU A 101 25.80 -3.73 -15.91
CA LEU A 101 24.57 -3.62 -15.12
C LEU A 101 23.87 -2.31 -15.44
N HIS A 102 22.59 -2.40 -15.79
CA HIS A 102 21.73 -1.25 -16.04
C HIS A 102 20.69 -1.11 -14.92
N LEU A 103 20.62 0.07 -14.32
CA LEU A 103 19.66 0.43 -13.30
C LEU A 103 18.74 1.49 -13.90
N PHE A 104 17.44 1.21 -14.03
CA PHE A 104 16.52 2.22 -14.50
C PHE A 104 15.25 2.30 -13.68
N GLY A 105 14.64 3.46 -13.69
CA GLY A 105 13.43 3.79 -12.94
C GLY A 105 13.28 5.28 -12.69
N LEU A 106 12.22 5.61 -11.98
CA LEU A 106 11.87 6.99 -11.69
C LEU A 106 12.79 7.58 -10.62
N LEU A 107 13.52 8.64 -10.95
CA LEU A 107 14.33 9.41 -9.99
C LEU A 107 13.42 10.37 -9.22
N SER A 108 12.92 9.92 -8.07
CA SER A 108 12.01 10.68 -7.24
C SER A 108 12.12 10.26 -5.78
N ASP A 109 11.82 11.16 -4.87
CA ASP A 109 11.61 10.90 -3.44
C ASP A 109 10.13 10.90 -3.05
N GLY A 110 9.23 11.08 -4.03
CA GLY A 110 7.77 11.09 -3.81
C GLY A 110 7.18 9.74 -3.36
N GLY A 111 7.93 8.64 -3.52
CA GLY A 111 7.54 7.33 -2.97
C GLY A 111 6.30 6.69 -3.59
N VAL A 112 5.85 7.14 -4.78
CA VAL A 112 4.66 6.60 -5.45
C VAL A 112 5.00 5.42 -6.37
N HIS A 113 6.07 5.53 -7.15
CA HIS A 113 6.52 4.48 -8.08
C HIS A 113 7.88 3.88 -7.71
N SER A 114 8.72 4.67 -7.06
CA SER A 114 10.10 4.34 -6.72
C SER A 114 10.56 5.22 -5.57
N HIS A 115 11.77 4.98 -5.09
CA HIS A 115 12.43 5.90 -4.18
C HIS A 115 13.94 5.91 -4.44
N LEU A 116 14.57 7.10 -4.45
CA LEU A 116 16.01 7.28 -4.71
C LEU A 116 16.90 6.44 -3.79
N THR A 117 16.52 6.25 -2.53
CA THR A 117 17.30 5.44 -1.58
C THR A 117 17.45 3.99 -2.03
N HIS A 118 16.47 3.44 -2.77
CA HIS A 118 16.54 2.07 -3.31
C HIS A 118 17.58 1.99 -4.43
N LEU A 119 17.64 2.99 -5.32
CA LEU A 119 18.70 3.09 -6.33
C LEU A 119 20.08 3.18 -5.68
N PHE A 120 20.22 4.00 -4.62
CA PHE A 120 21.50 4.16 -3.91
C PHE A 120 21.95 2.85 -3.23
N ALA A 121 21.01 2.07 -2.72
CA ALA A 121 21.30 0.74 -2.18
C ALA A 121 21.76 -0.24 -3.27
N LEU A 122 21.16 -0.21 -4.47
CA LEU A 122 21.62 -1.01 -5.62
C LEU A 122 23.02 -0.60 -6.07
N LEU A 123 23.32 0.69 -6.13
CA LEU A 123 24.68 1.18 -6.45
C LEU A 123 25.71 0.69 -5.43
N LYS A 124 25.38 0.78 -4.13
CA LYS A 124 26.25 0.23 -3.07
C LYS A 124 26.47 -1.26 -3.25
N MET A 125 25.41 -2.02 -3.51
CA MET A 125 25.51 -3.47 -3.74
C MET A 125 26.37 -3.80 -4.96
N ALA A 126 26.21 -3.07 -6.07
CA ALA A 126 27.04 -3.22 -7.27
C ALA A 126 28.52 -2.93 -6.98
N LYS A 127 28.82 -1.90 -6.18
CA LYS A 127 30.19 -1.60 -5.73
C LYS A 127 30.78 -2.70 -4.88
N ASP A 128 30.01 -3.19 -3.91
CA ASP A 128 30.44 -4.25 -2.98
C ASP A 128 30.71 -5.57 -3.74
N LYS A 129 29.99 -5.82 -4.85
CA LYS A 129 30.24 -6.93 -5.79
C LYS A 129 31.42 -6.71 -6.75
N GLY A 130 32.00 -5.51 -6.77
CA GLY A 130 33.14 -5.17 -7.62
C GLY A 130 32.80 -4.84 -9.07
N LEU A 131 31.53 -4.54 -9.38
CA LEU A 131 31.11 -4.10 -10.70
C LEU A 131 31.67 -2.71 -11.03
N THR A 132 32.12 -2.53 -12.26
CA THR A 132 32.70 -1.26 -12.76
C THR A 132 31.91 -0.64 -13.90
N ARG A 133 31.14 -1.46 -14.64
CA ARG A 133 30.26 -1.04 -15.71
C ARG A 133 28.81 -1.04 -15.20
N VAL A 134 28.41 0.08 -14.58
CA VAL A 134 27.07 0.28 -14.04
C VAL A 134 26.50 1.55 -14.63
N TYR A 135 25.37 1.45 -15.32
CA TYR A 135 24.74 2.57 -16.02
C TYR A 135 23.33 2.82 -15.46
N ILE A 136 22.95 4.08 -15.38
CA ILE A 136 21.66 4.51 -14.88
C ILE A 136 20.88 5.15 -16.03
N HIS A 137 19.65 4.68 -16.24
CA HIS A 137 18.70 5.30 -17.13
C HIS A 137 17.66 6.02 -16.27
N ALA A 138 17.78 7.34 -16.19
CA ALA A 138 17.04 8.18 -15.28
C ALA A 138 15.69 8.60 -15.87
N PHE A 139 14.57 8.19 -15.26
CA PHE A 139 13.25 8.67 -15.59
C PHE A 139 12.89 9.82 -14.65
N LEU A 140 12.38 10.94 -15.19
CA LEU A 140 12.02 12.12 -14.42
C LEU A 140 10.52 12.14 -14.12
N ASP A 141 10.17 12.61 -12.93
CA ASP A 141 8.81 12.54 -12.38
C ASP A 141 7.94 13.72 -12.83
N GLY A 142 8.03 14.84 -12.15
CA GLY A 142 7.26 16.05 -12.42
C GLY A 142 5.75 15.95 -12.21
N ARG A 143 5.28 14.84 -11.64
CA ARG A 143 3.87 14.55 -11.41
C ARG A 143 3.55 14.24 -9.95
N ASP A 144 4.36 13.40 -9.32
CA ASP A 144 4.22 13.01 -7.92
C ASP A 144 5.06 13.93 -7.01
N VAL A 145 5.96 14.72 -7.61
CA VAL A 145 6.77 15.77 -7.00
C VAL A 145 6.74 17.02 -7.86
N SER A 146 7.41 18.10 -7.43
CA SER A 146 7.47 19.37 -8.19
C SER A 146 7.91 19.14 -9.65
N PRO A 147 7.25 19.81 -10.63
CA PRO A 147 7.52 19.62 -12.05
C PRO A 147 8.93 19.98 -12.53
N THR A 148 9.75 20.61 -11.69
CA THR A 148 11.12 21.04 -11.99
C THR A 148 12.14 20.58 -10.96
N SER A 149 11.83 19.50 -10.22
CA SER A 149 12.74 18.91 -9.23
C SER A 149 13.76 17.94 -9.83
N GLY A 150 13.54 17.46 -11.05
CA GLY A 150 14.33 16.42 -11.71
C GLY A 150 15.81 16.76 -11.86
N ALA A 151 16.15 18.01 -12.19
CA ALA A 151 17.56 18.43 -12.27
C ALA A 151 18.28 18.25 -10.92
N GLY A 152 17.57 18.46 -9.79
CA GLY A 152 18.10 18.23 -8.45
C GLY A 152 18.32 16.74 -8.17
N PHE A 153 17.38 15.88 -8.54
CA PHE A 153 17.50 14.42 -8.36
C PHE A 153 18.60 13.82 -9.24
N VAL A 154 18.76 14.31 -10.48
CA VAL A 154 19.86 13.91 -11.36
C VAL A 154 21.22 14.33 -10.77
N ALA A 155 21.34 15.56 -10.27
CA ALA A 155 22.55 16.03 -9.60
C ALA A 155 22.88 15.22 -8.34
N GLN A 156 21.89 14.94 -7.51
CA GLN A 156 22.03 14.10 -6.32
C GLN A 156 22.49 12.67 -6.68
N THR A 157 21.93 12.11 -7.74
CA THR A 157 22.30 10.77 -8.22
C THR A 157 23.75 10.74 -8.74
N ALA A 158 24.15 11.74 -9.53
CA ALA A 158 25.52 11.87 -10.01
C ALA A 158 26.52 11.99 -8.85
N ALA A 159 26.24 12.86 -7.88
CA ALA A 159 27.07 13.00 -6.67
C ALA A 159 27.14 11.68 -5.87
N LYS A 160 26.05 10.93 -5.79
CA LYS A 160 26.03 9.64 -5.09
C LYS A 160 26.84 8.56 -5.82
N CYS A 161 26.83 8.57 -7.15
CA CYS A 161 27.70 7.70 -7.95
C CYS A 161 29.19 8.00 -7.70
N GLU A 162 29.57 9.27 -7.60
CA GLU A 162 30.95 9.69 -7.25
C GLU A 162 31.33 9.26 -5.84
N GLU A 163 30.44 9.47 -4.85
CA GLU A 163 30.64 9.08 -3.46
C GLU A 163 30.86 7.57 -3.30
N ILE A 164 30.03 6.76 -3.96
CA ILE A 164 30.11 5.29 -3.92
C ILE A 164 31.28 4.80 -4.79
N GLY A 165 31.64 5.52 -5.82
CA GLY A 165 32.70 5.19 -6.76
C GLY A 165 32.28 4.15 -7.82
N VAL A 166 30.99 4.13 -8.19
CA VAL A 166 30.43 3.34 -9.29
C VAL A 166 29.12 3.97 -9.75
N GLY A 167 28.77 3.75 -11.01
CA GLY A 167 27.56 4.24 -11.65
C GLY A 167 27.80 5.48 -12.51
N LYS A 168 27.12 5.54 -13.65
CA LYS A 168 27.13 6.67 -14.59
C LYS A 168 25.74 6.81 -15.20
N ILE A 169 25.23 8.03 -15.28
CA ILE A 169 23.94 8.28 -15.91
C ILE A 169 24.13 8.23 -17.44
N ALA A 170 23.51 7.22 -18.06
CA ALA A 170 23.60 7.00 -19.51
C ALA A 170 22.50 7.72 -20.28
N THR A 171 21.29 7.74 -19.75
CA THR A 171 20.16 8.47 -20.37
C THR A 171 19.33 9.21 -19.34
N VAL A 172 18.68 10.29 -19.77
CA VAL A 172 17.69 11.04 -18.99
C VAL A 172 16.45 11.24 -19.85
N MET A 173 15.25 10.99 -19.32
CA MET A 173 13.99 11.20 -20.03
C MET A 173 12.82 11.35 -19.07
N GLY A 174 11.78 12.05 -19.49
CA GLY A 174 10.54 12.16 -18.71
C GLY A 174 9.73 10.87 -18.66
N ARG A 175 8.97 10.69 -17.59
CA ARG A 175 8.08 9.54 -17.42
C ARG A 175 7.01 9.40 -18.51
N TYR A 176 6.71 10.47 -19.24
CA TYR A 176 5.82 10.48 -20.38
C TYR A 176 6.25 9.49 -21.46
N TYR A 177 7.56 9.29 -21.64
CA TYR A 177 8.13 8.34 -22.61
C TYR A 177 8.37 6.96 -22.00
N ALA A 178 9.06 6.90 -20.87
CA ALA A 178 9.54 5.65 -20.29
C ALA A 178 8.51 4.92 -19.40
N MET A 179 7.42 5.58 -19.04
CA MET A 179 6.43 5.06 -18.09
C MET A 179 4.99 5.22 -18.61
N ASP A 180 4.79 5.00 -19.90
CA ASP A 180 3.45 4.92 -20.48
C ASP A 180 2.67 3.72 -19.93
N ARG A 181 1.32 3.78 -19.98
CA ARG A 181 0.42 2.68 -19.60
C ARG A 181 -0.81 2.58 -20.49
N ASP A 182 -0.82 3.35 -21.59
CA ASP A 182 -1.95 3.49 -22.49
C ASP A 182 -1.62 2.99 -23.91
N LYS A 183 -0.55 2.18 -24.03
CA LYS A 183 -0.05 1.59 -25.29
C LYS A 183 0.31 2.63 -26.35
N ARG A 184 0.84 3.75 -25.90
CA ARG A 184 1.39 4.79 -26.76
C ARG A 184 2.81 4.39 -27.18
N TRP A 185 2.88 3.41 -28.07
CA TRP A 185 4.13 2.79 -28.49
C TRP A 185 5.10 3.79 -29.12
N ASP A 186 4.58 4.84 -29.78
CA ASP A 186 5.34 5.98 -30.27
C ASP A 186 6.18 6.69 -29.22
N ARG A 187 5.77 6.66 -27.96
CA ARG A 187 6.52 7.21 -26.81
C ARG A 187 7.50 6.19 -26.24
N VAL A 188 7.03 4.97 -26.05
CA VAL A 188 7.83 3.87 -25.47
C VAL A 188 9.02 3.55 -26.39
N GLU A 189 8.85 3.59 -27.71
CA GLU A 189 9.91 3.39 -28.71
C GLU A 189 11.04 4.40 -28.56
N GLN A 190 10.74 5.69 -28.35
CA GLN A 190 11.75 6.72 -28.14
C GLN A 190 12.60 6.48 -26.88
N ALA A 191 11.95 6.01 -25.80
CA ALA A 191 12.65 5.62 -24.58
C ALA A 191 13.52 4.37 -24.81
N TYR A 192 12.99 3.40 -25.53
CA TYR A 192 13.69 2.17 -25.90
C TYR A 192 14.93 2.48 -26.76
N ASP A 193 14.78 3.31 -27.82
CA ASP A 193 15.86 3.66 -28.73
C ASP A 193 17.01 4.36 -28.01
N ALA A 194 16.69 5.27 -27.09
CA ALA A 194 17.71 5.94 -26.29
C ALA A 194 18.45 4.97 -25.36
N MET A 195 17.76 4.00 -24.75
CA MET A 195 18.38 3.06 -23.82
C MET A 195 19.11 1.91 -24.50
N VAL A 196 18.61 1.43 -25.65
CA VAL A 196 19.12 0.23 -26.32
C VAL A 196 20.06 0.57 -27.46
N TYR A 197 19.70 1.52 -28.32
CA TYR A 197 20.52 1.88 -29.49
C TYR A 197 21.45 3.06 -29.21
N GLY A 198 21.27 3.77 -28.09
CA GLY A 198 21.97 5.02 -27.83
C GLY A 198 21.57 6.12 -28.83
N GLU A 199 20.36 6.00 -29.38
CA GLU A 199 19.83 6.91 -30.39
C GLU A 199 18.79 7.86 -29.79
N SER A 200 19.05 9.14 -29.95
CA SER A 200 18.13 10.22 -29.54
C SER A 200 18.39 11.47 -30.39
N PRO A 201 17.36 12.30 -30.64
CA PRO A 201 17.54 13.60 -31.23
C PRO A 201 18.47 14.54 -30.42
N ILE A 202 18.59 14.26 -29.12
CA ILE A 202 19.34 15.07 -28.15
C ILE A 202 20.47 14.25 -27.53
N ASN A 203 21.70 14.71 -27.68
CA ASN A 203 22.85 14.15 -26.99
C ASN A 203 23.48 15.24 -26.12
N ASN A 204 23.68 14.94 -24.84
CA ASN A 204 24.31 15.86 -23.91
C ASN A 204 25.05 15.05 -22.82
N PRO A 205 26.38 15.12 -22.76
CA PRO A 205 27.18 14.37 -21.81
C PRO A 205 27.02 14.82 -20.36
N ASP A 206 26.41 15.96 -20.11
CA ASP A 206 26.06 16.46 -18.79
C ASP A 206 24.54 16.24 -18.56
N PRO A 207 24.14 15.24 -17.76
CA PRO A 207 22.73 14.93 -17.54
C PRO A 207 21.98 16.04 -16.80
N VAL A 208 22.65 16.82 -15.95
CA VAL A 208 22.03 17.94 -15.23
C VAL A 208 21.78 19.10 -16.16
N ASP A 209 22.76 19.44 -17.02
CA ASP A 209 22.61 20.45 -18.04
C ASP A 209 21.54 20.09 -19.07
N ALA A 210 21.43 18.81 -19.43
CA ALA A 210 20.37 18.31 -20.31
C ALA A 210 18.97 18.66 -19.79
N VAL A 211 18.70 18.38 -18.50
CA VAL A 211 17.40 18.70 -17.88
C VAL A 211 17.19 20.22 -17.79
N LYS A 212 18.20 20.99 -17.40
CA LYS A 212 18.09 22.45 -17.33
C LYS A 212 17.79 23.07 -18.68
N LYS A 213 18.42 22.60 -19.76
CA LYS A 213 18.12 23.03 -21.13
C LYS A 213 16.69 22.70 -21.58
N SER A 214 16.09 21.61 -21.05
CA SER A 214 14.68 21.33 -21.26
C SER A 214 13.80 22.39 -20.59
N TYR A 215 14.12 22.76 -19.35
CA TYR A 215 13.39 23.83 -18.64
C TYR A 215 13.47 25.18 -19.33
N GLU A 216 14.64 25.54 -19.92
CA GLU A 216 14.79 26.75 -20.71
C GLU A 216 13.86 26.81 -21.93
N LYS A 217 13.46 25.62 -22.44
CA LYS A 217 12.48 25.50 -23.53
C LYS A 217 11.03 25.43 -23.02
N GLY A 218 10.80 25.55 -21.71
CA GLY A 218 9.48 25.42 -21.09
C GLY A 218 8.99 23.98 -20.93
N VAL A 219 9.86 22.99 -21.13
CA VAL A 219 9.52 21.56 -20.98
C VAL A 219 9.98 21.09 -19.60
N THR A 220 9.01 20.67 -18.77
CA THR A 220 9.22 20.21 -17.39
C THR A 220 9.51 18.70 -17.33
N ASP A 221 9.84 18.20 -16.15
CA ASP A 221 10.35 16.84 -15.88
C ASP A 221 9.55 15.73 -16.58
N GLU A 222 8.23 15.74 -16.45
CA GLU A 222 7.37 14.70 -17.03
C GLU A 222 7.58 14.52 -18.54
N PHE A 223 7.87 15.63 -19.26
CA PHE A 223 7.89 15.70 -20.72
C PHE A 223 9.29 15.86 -21.30
N VAL A 224 10.35 15.75 -20.49
CA VAL A 224 11.74 15.83 -21.01
C VAL A 224 11.92 14.74 -22.06
N GLU A 225 12.25 15.16 -23.28
CA GLU A 225 12.55 14.23 -24.38
C GLU A 225 13.75 13.35 -24.02
N PRO A 226 13.80 12.09 -24.49
CA PRO A 226 14.96 11.24 -24.24
C PRO A 226 16.26 11.92 -24.64
N VAL A 227 17.25 11.89 -23.75
CA VAL A 227 18.59 12.42 -23.95
C VAL A 227 19.61 11.30 -23.68
N VAL A 228 20.51 11.06 -24.62
CA VAL A 228 21.67 10.20 -24.44
C VAL A 228 22.81 11.03 -23.84
N CYS A 229 23.24 10.64 -22.63
CA CYS A 229 24.34 11.28 -21.91
C CYS A 229 25.66 10.48 -22.06
N ASP A 230 25.53 9.15 -22.20
CA ASP A 230 26.67 8.24 -22.41
C ASP A 230 26.25 7.08 -23.32
N ALA A 231 26.70 7.08 -24.55
CA ALA A 231 26.39 6.01 -25.50
C ALA A 231 27.03 4.66 -25.16
N ASP A 232 28.11 4.63 -24.35
CA ASP A 232 28.72 3.39 -23.86
C ASP A 232 27.80 2.66 -22.87
N GLY A 233 26.77 3.34 -22.38
CA GLY A 233 25.75 2.80 -21.49
C GLY A 233 24.49 2.29 -22.20
N SER A 234 24.55 1.99 -23.51
CA SER A 234 23.47 1.32 -24.22
C SER A 234 23.32 -0.12 -23.77
N ILE A 235 22.06 -0.56 -23.58
CA ILE A 235 21.75 -1.94 -23.17
C ILE A 235 22.04 -2.88 -24.33
N SER A 236 22.80 -3.95 -24.09
CA SER A 236 23.23 -4.88 -25.11
C SER A 236 23.14 -6.33 -24.66
N ASP A 237 23.50 -7.23 -25.55
CA ASP A 237 23.45 -8.67 -25.36
C ASP A 237 24.18 -9.12 -24.08
N ASN A 238 23.52 -9.95 -23.28
CA ASN A 238 23.99 -10.48 -22.01
C ASN A 238 24.17 -9.46 -20.86
N ASP A 239 23.75 -8.22 -21.02
CA ASP A 239 23.70 -7.28 -19.91
C ASP A 239 22.62 -7.67 -18.88
N SER A 240 22.76 -7.16 -17.69
CA SER A 240 21.76 -7.30 -16.65
C SER A 240 21.03 -5.98 -16.44
N VAL A 241 19.73 -6.08 -16.18
CA VAL A 241 18.85 -4.93 -15.94
C VAL A 241 18.14 -5.10 -14.62
N ILE A 242 18.12 -4.05 -13.79
CA ILE A 242 17.28 -3.96 -12.61
C ILE A 242 16.39 -2.73 -12.73
N PHE A 243 15.09 -2.96 -12.85
CA PHE A 243 14.08 -1.89 -12.85
C PHE A 243 13.63 -1.66 -11.41
N PHE A 244 14.07 -0.56 -10.78
CA PHE A 244 13.85 -0.33 -9.35
C PHE A 244 12.49 0.30 -8.98
N ASN A 245 11.59 0.52 -9.93
CA ASN A 245 10.21 0.89 -9.62
C ASN A 245 9.50 -0.28 -8.91
N PHE A 246 8.75 0.02 -7.85
CA PHE A 246 7.96 -0.98 -7.14
C PHE A 246 6.47 -0.97 -7.53
N ARG A 247 5.94 0.12 -8.10
CA ARG A 247 4.56 0.17 -8.59
C ARG A 247 4.48 -0.33 -10.04
N PRO A 248 3.62 -1.34 -10.33
CA PRO A 248 3.67 -2.08 -11.58
C PRO A 248 3.01 -1.40 -12.78
N ASP A 249 1.97 -0.56 -12.58
CA ASP A 249 1.07 -0.08 -13.64
C ASP A 249 1.78 0.61 -14.81
N ARG A 250 2.85 1.37 -14.54
CA ARG A 250 3.65 2.09 -15.53
C ARG A 250 5.01 1.45 -15.84
N ALA A 251 5.29 0.29 -15.25
CA ALA A 251 6.52 -0.46 -15.52
C ALA A 251 6.33 -1.53 -16.60
N ARG A 252 5.10 -1.97 -16.85
CA ARG A 252 4.79 -3.12 -17.72
C ARG A 252 5.21 -2.93 -19.16
N GLU A 253 4.93 -1.80 -19.77
CA GLU A 253 5.08 -1.60 -21.22
C GLU A 253 6.54 -1.60 -21.65
N ILE A 254 7.39 -0.80 -21.02
CA ILE A 254 8.82 -0.76 -21.34
C ILE A 254 9.52 -2.09 -20.98
N THR A 255 9.06 -2.78 -19.91
CA THR A 255 9.57 -4.10 -19.58
C THR A 255 9.23 -5.11 -20.68
N ARG A 256 7.96 -5.17 -21.14
CA ARG A 256 7.57 -6.05 -22.25
C ARG A 256 8.36 -5.73 -23.52
N ALA A 257 8.57 -4.47 -23.83
CA ALA A 257 9.39 -4.07 -24.96
C ALA A 257 10.83 -4.63 -24.89
N LEU A 258 11.38 -4.84 -23.69
CA LEU A 258 12.74 -5.37 -23.52
C LEU A 258 12.80 -6.89 -23.47
N VAL A 259 11.80 -7.58 -22.88
CA VAL A 259 11.92 -8.98 -22.51
C VAL A 259 10.94 -9.92 -23.21
N ASP A 260 9.83 -9.43 -23.77
CA ASP A 260 8.76 -10.26 -24.30
C ASP A 260 9.00 -10.57 -25.80
N PRO A 261 9.29 -11.81 -26.18
CA PRO A 261 9.52 -12.15 -27.58
C PRO A 261 8.30 -11.95 -28.47
N GLU A 262 7.09 -11.95 -27.90
CA GLU A 262 5.82 -11.75 -28.62
C GLU A 262 5.38 -10.28 -28.66
N PHE A 263 6.19 -9.34 -28.15
CA PHE A 263 5.88 -7.93 -28.22
C PHE A 263 5.82 -7.42 -29.67
N ASP A 264 4.75 -6.74 -30.02
CA ASP A 264 4.43 -6.27 -31.36
C ASP A 264 4.19 -4.74 -31.46
N GLY A 265 4.48 -3.99 -30.40
CA GLY A 265 4.23 -2.54 -30.35
C GLY A 265 5.06 -1.72 -31.33
N PHE A 266 6.30 -2.12 -31.58
CA PHE A 266 7.21 -1.53 -32.56
C PHE A 266 8.32 -2.53 -32.94
N THR A 267 9.03 -2.24 -34.04
CA THR A 267 10.14 -3.09 -34.52
C THR A 267 11.38 -2.90 -33.66
N ARG A 268 11.90 -3.96 -33.08
CA ARG A 268 13.06 -3.89 -32.19
C ARG A 268 13.97 -5.12 -32.30
N GLN A 269 15.17 -4.99 -31.81
CA GLN A 269 16.09 -6.12 -31.62
C GLN A 269 15.77 -6.82 -30.29
N ILE A 270 15.74 -8.15 -30.29
CA ILE A 270 15.63 -8.98 -29.08
C ILE A 270 17.00 -9.60 -28.81
N PHE A 271 17.42 -9.55 -27.57
CA PHE A 271 18.64 -10.21 -27.09
C PHE A 271 18.44 -10.67 -25.64
N PRO A 272 19.17 -11.70 -25.19
CA PRO A 272 19.03 -12.18 -23.83
C PRO A 272 19.54 -11.16 -22.81
N LEU A 273 18.72 -10.92 -21.79
CA LEU A 273 19.03 -10.08 -20.63
C LEU A 273 18.80 -10.87 -19.35
N ALA A 274 19.58 -10.60 -18.30
CA ALA A 274 19.20 -10.96 -16.95
C ALA A 274 18.35 -9.79 -16.39
N PHE A 275 17.01 -9.90 -16.48
CA PHE A 275 16.11 -8.81 -16.15
C PHE A 275 15.42 -9.02 -14.80
N VAL A 276 15.56 -8.05 -13.90
CA VAL A 276 14.92 -8.05 -12.58
C VAL A 276 13.91 -6.95 -12.46
N CYS A 277 12.65 -7.32 -12.24
CA CYS A 277 11.59 -6.43 -11.79
C CYS A 277 11.69 -6.27 -10.27
N ASN A 278 11.60 -5.06 -9.77
CA ASN A 278 11.65 -4.81 -8.32
C ASN A 278 10.50 -5.53 -7.58
N THR A 279 9.30 -5.45 -8.16
CA THR A 279 8.09 -6.19 -7.71
C THR A 279 7.49 -6.96 -8.89
N GLU A 280 6.48 -7.78 -8.65
CA GLU A 280 5.75 -8.45 -9.71
C GLU A 280 4.93 -7.44 -10.53
N TYR A 281 5.40 -7.11 -11.75
CA TYR A 281 4.69 -6.16 -12.62
C TYR A 281 3.51 -6.80 -13.35
N ASP A 282 3.65 -8.06 -13.72
CA ASP A 282 2.63 -8.88 -14.38
C ASP A 282 3.03 -10.35 -14.25
N ALA A 283 2.13 -11.18 -13.74
CA ALA A 283 2.38 -12.62 -13.56
C ALA A 283 2.64 -13.36 -14.90
N SER A 284 2.20 -12.78 -16.04
CA SER A 284 2.45 -13.32 -17.39
C SER A 284 3.73 -12.78 -18.05
N MET A 285 4.52 -11.93 -17.36
CA MET A 285 5.73 -11.34 -17.93
C MET A 285 6.82 -12.41 -18.10
N PRO A 286 7.26 -12.69 -19.35
CA PRO A 286 8.30 -13.67 -19.57
C PRO A 286 9.70 -13.12 -19.28
N ASN A 287 10.68 -14.02 -19.09
CA ASN A 287 12.09 -13.70 -19.02
C ASN A 287 12.49 -12.68 -17.96
N VAL A 288 11.79 -12.68 -16.82
CA VAL A 288 12.09 -11.77 -15.69
C VAL A 288 12.21 -12.55 -14.38
N GLU A 289 13.01 -12.01 -13.48
CA GLU A 289 13.01 -12.36 -12.06
C GLU A 289 12.35 -11.24 -11.26
N VAL A 290 11.83 -11.57 -10.09
CA VAL A 290 11.16 -10.62 -9.21
C VAL A 290 11.91 -10.54 -7.88
N ALA A 291 12.42 -9.35 -7.54
CA ALA A 291 13.19 -9.15 -6.32
C ALA A 291 12.30 -9.20 -5.06
N PHE A 292 11.15 -8.56 -5.09
CA PHE A 292 10.17 -8.54 -4.01
C PHE A 292 8.83 -9.07 -4.52
N PRO A 293 8.63 -10.39 -4.55
CA PRO A 293 7.36 -10.98 -4.98
C PRO A 293 6.21 -10.56 -4.04
N ARG A 294 4.98 -10.66 -4.54
CA ARG A 294 3.79 -10.36 -3.75
C ARG A 294 3.77 -11.19 -2.47
N VAL A 295 3.59 -10.53 -1.34
CA VAL A 295 3.42 -11.21 -0.05
C VAL A 295 1.99 -11.70 0.07
N LEU A 296 1.81 -13.00 0.12
CA LEU A 296 0.53 -13.61 0.49
C LEU A 296 0.41 -13.63 2.01
N VAL A 297 -0.72 -13.21 2.51
CA VAL A 297 -1.03 -13.26 3.95
C VAL A 297 -1.58 -14.66 4.27
N ASN A 298 -0.68 -15.64 4.29
CA ASN A 298 -1.03 -17.01 4.65
C ASN A 298 -1.35 -17.12 6.15
N ASN A 299 -2.23 -18.03 6.49
CA ASN A 299 -2.60 -18.33 7.86
C ASN A 299 -3.11 -17.11 8.64
N GLY A 300 -3.83 -16.20 7.95
CA GLY A 300 -4.57 -15.13 8.59
C GLY A 300 -5.75 -15.69 9.40
N LEU A 301 -6.43 -14.82 10.15
CA LEU A 301 -7.48 -15.23 11.10
C LEU A 301 -8.56 -16.11 10.44
N GLY A 302 -9.08 -15.72 9.26
CA GLY A 302 -10.12 -16.48 8.57
C GLY A 302 -9.67 -17.89 8.16
N GLU A 303 -8.48 -18.02 7.59
CA GLU A 303 -7.90 -19.31 7.22
C GLU A 303 -7.59 -20.17 8.46
N TYR A 304 -7.07 -19.55 9.51
CA TYR A 304 -6.72 -20.25 10.75
C TYR A 304 -7.97 -20.79 11.47
N LEU A 305 -9.02 -19.98 11.62
CA LEU A 305 -10.30 -20.43 12.18
C LEU A 305 -10.90 -21.59 11.39
N SER A 306 -10.84 -21.53 10.07
CA SER A 306 -11.30 -22.63 9.20
C SER A 306 -10.51 -23.92 9.44
N LYS A 307 -9.18 -23.85 9.58
CA LYS A 307 -8.33 -25.01 9.92
C LYS A 307 -8.66 -25.61 11.28
N MET A 308 -9.12 -24.78 12.21
CA MET A 308 -9.61 -25.23 13.52
C MET A 308 -11.04 -25.78 13.49
N GLY A 309 -11.69 -25.80 12.31
CA GLY A 309 -13.05 -26.28 12.13
C GLY A 309 -14.13 -25.34 12.65
N MET A 310 -13.81 -24.06 12.85
CA MET A 310 -14.72 -23.06 13.39
C MET A 310 -15.54 -22.40 12.28
N THR A 311 -16.74 -21.93 12.67
CA THR A 311 -17.66 -21.21 11.80
C THR A 311 -17.50 -19.72 11.92
N GLN A 312 -17.55 -19.00 10.79
CA GLN A 312 -17.34 -17.56 10.77
C GLN A 312 -18.29 -16.86 9.79
N LEU A 313 -18.72 -15.66 10.14
CA LEU A 313 -19.53 -14.79 9.29
C LEU A 313 -18.77 -13.53 8.92
N ARG A 314 -18.88 -13.10 7.65
CA ARG A 314 -18.48 -11.80 7.15
C ARG A 314 -19.72 -11.03 6.74
N ILE A 315 -19.91 -9.83 7.27
CA ILE A 315 -21.10 -9.02 6.98
C ILE A 315 -20.76 -7.55 6.86
N ALA A 316 -21.17 -6.95 5.77
CA ALA A 316 -21.08 -5.52 5.50
C ALA A 316 -22.04 -5.11 4.39
N GLU A 317 -22.21 -3.80 4.19
CA GLU A 317 -22.82 -3.28 2.98
C GLU A 317 -21.82 -3.20 1.81
N THR A 318 -22.31 -2.95 0.57
CA THR A 318 -21.55 -3.03 -0.67
C THR A 318 -20.20 -2.32 -0.61
N GLU A 319 -20.13 -1.09 -0.06
CA GLU A 319 -18.93 -0.26 -0.02
C GLU A 319 -17.80 -0.90 0.80
N LYS A 320 -18.13 -1.71 1.79
CA LYS A 320 -17.16 -2.31 2.70
C LYS A 320 -17.14 -3.86 2.69
N TYR A 321 -17.89 -4.46 1.76
CA TYR A 321 -17.92 -5.92 1.64
C TYR A 321 -16.55 -6.54 1.28
N ALA A 322 -15.84 -5.94 0.33
CA ALA A 322 -14.50 -6.39 -0.02
C ALA A 322 -13.51 -6.28 1.15
N HIS A 323 -13.72 -5.31 2.04
CA HIS A 323 -12.84 -5.08 3.19
C HIS A 323 -12.96 -6.20 4.22
N VAL A 324 -14.17 -6.65 4.54
CA VAL A 324 -14.37 -7.78 5.46
C VAL A 324 -14.18 -9.17 4.83
N THR A 325 -13.98 -9.25 3.50
CA THR A 325 -13.76 -10.50 2.76
C THR A 325 -12.36 -10.55 2.15
N PHE A 326 -12.15 -9.99 0.97
CA PHE A 326 -10.92 -10.03 0.20
C PHE A 326 -9.72 -9.47 0.98
N PHE A 327 -9.81 -8.23 1.48
CA PHE A 327 -8.71 -7.61 2.21
C PHE A 327 -8.46 -8.26 3.57
N PHE A 328 -9.50 -8.58 4.30
CA PHE A 328 -9.39 -9.31 5.57
C PHE A 328 -8.76 -10.70 5.40
N ASN A 329 -9.00 -11.36 4.27
CA ASN A 329 -8.39 -12.63 3.90
C ASN A 329 -7.03 -12.45 3.19
N GLY A 330 -6.36 -11.30 3.37
CA GLY A 330 -5.01 -11.04 2.89
C GLY A 330 -4.87 -10.94 1.37
N GLY A 331 -5.93 -10.48 0.68
CA GLY A 331 -5.98 -10.38 -0.77
C GLY A 331 -6.40 -11.68 -1.47
N SER A 332 -7.09 -12.58 -0.75
CA SER A 332 -7.63 -13.82 -1.29
C SER A 332 -9.15 -13.74 -1.46
N GLU A 333 -9.66 -14.12 -2.63
CA GLU A 333 -11.10 -14.29 -2.89
C GLU A 333 -11.67 -15.59 -2.32
N THR A 334 -10.81 -16.47 -1.81
CA THR A 334 -11.20 -17.77 -1.28
C THR A 334 -12.21 -17.62 -0.15
N VAL A 335 -13.33 -18.32 -0.27
CA VAL A 335 -14.27 -18.54 0.82
C VAL A 335 -13.79 -19.79 1.57
N PHE A 336 -13.34 -19.60 2.81
CA PHE A 336 -12.82 -20.71 3.60
C PHE A 336 -13.94 -21.66 4.08
N PRO A 337 -13.68 -22.96 4.25
CA PRO A 337 -14.64 -23.86 4.88
C PRO A 337 -15.14 -23.30 6.23
N GLY A 338 -16.46 -23.25 6.42
CA GLY A 338 -17.09 -22.64 7.60
C GLY A 338 -17.24 -21.11 7.54
N GLU A 339 -16.86 -20.46 6.45
CA GLU A 339 -17.05 -19.02 6.24
C GLU A 339 -18.34 -18.76 5.45
N ASP A 340 -19.27 -18.04 6.06
CA ASP A 340 -20.44 -17.48 5.39
C ASP A 340 -20.26 -15.97 5.14
N ARG A 341 -20.88 -15.48 4.08
CA ARG A 341 -20.80 -14.06 3.68
C ARG A 341 -22.20 -13.49 3.48
N VAL A 342 -22.46 -12.33 4.09
CA VAL A 342 -23.71 -11.56 3.92
C VAL A 342 -23.40 -10.18 3.37
N LEU A 343 -23.86 -9.92 2.17
CA LEU A 343 -23.76 -8.62 1.50
C LEU A 343 -25.11 -7.92 1.59
N ILE A 344 -25.14 -6.71 2.12
CA ILE A 344 -26.29 -5.81 2.11
C ILE A 344 -26.03 -4.73 1.03
N PRO A 345 -26.95 -4.49 0.10
CA PRO A 345 -26.77 -3.43 -0.89
C PRO A 345 -26.67 -2.05 -0.24
N SER A 346 -25.67 -1.25 -0.59
CA SER A 346 -25.61 0.15 -0.21
C SER A 346 -26.71 0.97 -0.92
N PRO A 347 -27.19 2.09 -0.33
CA PRO A 347 -28.23 2.90 -0.93
C PRO A 347 -27.77 3.54 -2.24
N LYS A 348 -28.67 3.60 -3.22
CA LYS A 348 -28.40 4.18 -4.55
C LYS A 348 -28.61 5.69 -4.56
N VAL A 349 -27.75 6.41 -3.86
CA VAL A 349 -27.72 7.88 -3.80
C VAL A 349 -26.46 8.41 -4.51
N ALA A 350 -26.47 9.68 -4.90
CA ALA A 350 -25.32 10.28 -5.58
C ALA A 350 -24.12 10.41 -4.64
N THR A 351 -24.36 10.82 -3.40
CA THR A 351 -23.38 10.95 -2.31
C THR A 351 -24.05 10.56 -1.01
N TYR A 352 -23.29 10.01 -0.05
CA TYR A 352 -23.86 9.42 1.17
C TYR A 352 -24.26 10.44 2.23
N ASP A 353 -23.94 11.72 2.07
CA ASP A 353 -24.52 12.81 2.88
C ASP A 353 -26.04 12.95 2.68
N LEU A 354 -26.57 12.50 1.54
CA LEU A 354 -28.00 12.48 1.26
C LEU A 354 -28.75 11.38 2.04
N GLN A 355 -28.04 10.35 2.49
CA GLN A 355 -28.56 9.26 3.30
C GLN A 355 -27.48 8.77 4.27
N PRO A 356 -27.18 9.51 5.36
CA PRO A 356 -26.07 9.20 6.27
C PRO A 356 -26.22 7.87 7.02
N GLU A 357 -27.45 7.39 7.18
CA GLU A 357 -27.72 6.07 7.77
C GLU A 357 -27.19 4.93 6.90
N MET A 358 -27.04 5.18 5.60
CA MET A 358 -26.64 4.19 4.61
C MET A 358 -27.48 2.91 4.77
N SER A 359 -26.86 1.75 4.76
CA SER A 359 -27.54 0.48 5.06
C SER A 359 -27.26 -0.06 6.45
N ALA A 360 -26.66 0.72 7.36
CA ALA A 360 -26.30 0.26 8.69
C ALA A 360 -27.47 -0.32 9.50
N PRO A 361 -28.72 0.21 9.44
CA PRO A 361 -29.85 -0.40 10.14
C PRO A 361 -30.15 -1.82 9.67
N GLU A 362 -30.12 -2.11 8.35
CA GLU A 362 -30.34 -3.43 7.79
C GLU A 362 -29.17 -4.39 8.08
N VAL A 363 -27.92 -3.90 7.96
CA VAL A 363 -26.71 -4.65 8.35
C VAL A 363 -26.81 -5.06 9.83
N CYS A 364 -27.21 -4.13 10.71
CA CYS A 364 -27.40 -4.37 12.14
C CYS A 364 -28.47 -5.45 12.40
N GLU A 365 -29.65 -5.33 11.77
CA GLU A 365 -30.74 -6.29 11.93
C GLU A 365 -30.30 -7.69 11.52
N LYS A 366 -29.66 -7.83 10.36
CA LYS A 366 -29.14 -9.09 9.86
C LYS A 366 -28.02 -9.66 10.74
N CYS A 367 -27.14 -8.80 11.26
CA CYS A 367 -26.08 -9.22 12.17
C CYS A 367 -26.67 -9.76 13.49
N VAL A 368 -27.63 -9.07 14.09
CA VAL A 368 -28.33 -9.51 15.31
C VAL A 368 -29.05 -10.84 15.09
N GLU A 369 -29.76 -11.01 13.96
CA GLU A 369 -30.39 -12.28 13.58
C GLU A 369 -29.36 -13.43 13.57
N ARG A 370 -28.18 -13.19 12.98
CA ARG A 370 -27.09 -14.18 12.89
C ARG A 370 -26.44 -14.48 14.24
N ILE A 371 -26.27 -13.48 15.10
CA ILE A 371 -25.78 -13.68 16.47
C ILE A 371 -26.76 -14.52 17.26
N GLU A 372 -28.04 -14.20 17.24
CA GLU A 372 -29.10 -14.93 18.00
C GLU A 372 -29.34 -16.34 17.48
N SER A 373 -28.93 -16.65 16.24
CA SER A 373 -28.98 -18.02 15.70
C SER A 373 -28.00 -18.98 16.38
N GLY A 374 -26.92 -18.46 16.99
CA GLY A 374 -25.86 -19.27 17.59
C GLY A 374 -25.07 -20.12 16.58
N ALA A 375 -25.13 -19.80 15.28
CA ALA A 375 -24.52 -20.58 14.20
C ALA A 375 -23.04 -20.32 13.99
N TYR A 376 -22.52 -19.21 14.52
CA TYR A 376 -21.15 -18.76 14.24
C TYR A 376 -20.33 -18.60 15.51
N ASP A 377 -19.08 -19.09 15.44
CA ASP A 377 -18.07 -18.88 16.48
C ASP A 377 -17.50 -17.47 16.43
N VAL A 378 -17.33 -16.90 15.21
CA VAL A 378 -16.76 -15.56 14.98
C VAL A 378 -17.59 -14.80 13.95
N ILE A 379 -17.82 -13.52 14.19
CA ILE A 379 -18.49 -12.60 13.26
C ILE A 379 -17.60 -11.38 13.03
N ILE A 380 -17.30 -11.07 11.78
CA ILE A 380 -16.59 -9.86 11.36
C ILE A 380 -17.59 -8.96 10.64
N LEU A 381 -17.84 -7.81 11.25
CA LEU A 381 -18.83 -6.81 10.83
C LEU A 381 -18.15 -5.47 10.55
N ASN A 382 -18.53 -4.80 9.47
CA ASN A 382 -18.16 -3.42 9.20
C ASN A 382 -19.40 -2.54 9.01
N PHE A 383 -19.43 -1.40 9.69
CA PHE A 383 -20.35 -0.28 9.44
C PHE A 383 -19.60 0.80 8.68
N ALA A 384 -20.01 1.09 7.46
CA ALA A 384 -19.32 1.95 6.49
C ALA A 384 -19.44 3.46 6.75
N ASN A 385 -20.39 3.86 7.59
CA ASN A 385 -20.97 5.21 7.62
C ASN A 385 -19.97 6.32 7.90
N CYS A 386 -19.11 6.20 8.93
CA CYS A 386 -18.26 7.32 9.35
C CYS A 386 -17.22 7.64 8.27
N ASP A 387 -16.73 6.64 7.55
CA ASP A 387 -15.81 6.82 6.44
C ASP A 387 -16.51 7.37 5.19
N MET A 388 -17.54 6.67 4.72
CA MET A 388 -18.18 7.01 3.45
C MET A 388 -18.89 8.37 3.50
N VAL A 389 -19.50 8.74 4.63
CA VAL A 389 -20.11 10.06 4.82
C VAL A 389 -19.03 11.11 5.10
N GLY A 390 -17.98 10.76 5.85
CA GLY A 390 -16.83 11.63 6.11
C GLY A 390 -16.18 12.15 4.82
N HIS A 391 -16.03 11.29 3.83
CA HIS A 391 -15.51 11.66 2.50
C HIS A 391 -16.32 12.73 1.76
N THR A 392 -17.58 12.95 2.13
CA THR A 392 -18.41 14.01 1.53
C THR A 392 -18.05 15.41 2.02
N GLY A 393 -17.37 15.52 3.17
CA GLY A 393 -17.06 16.79 3.81
C GLY A 393 -18.28 17.49 4.44
N VAL A 394 -19.46 16.83 4.48
CA VAL A 394 -20.70 17.40 5.04
C VAL A 394 -20.80 17.04 6.52
N PHE A 395 -20.42 17.98 7.38
CA PHE A 395 -20.26 17.76 8.82
C PHE A 395 -21.53 17.23 9.52
N ASP A 396 -22.68 17.87 9.30
CA ASP A 396 -23.93 17.44 9.96
C ASP A 396 -24.38 16.04 9.54
N ALA A 397 -24.07 15.65 8.31
CA ALA A 397 -24.31 14.30 7.82
C ALA A 397 -23.41 13.27 8.50
N ALA A 398 -22.14 13.61 8.69
CA ALA A 398 -21.20 12.76 9.40
C ALA A 398 -21.57 12.59 10.88
N VAL A 399 -22.02 13.65 11.55
CA VAL A 399 -22.59 13.55 12.93
C VAL A 399 -23.73 12.54 12.96
N LYS A 400 -24.66 12.62 12.02
CA LYS A 400 -25.78 11.66 11.94
C LYS A 400 -25.34 10.25 11.62
N ALA A 401 -24.30 10.08 10.79
CA ALA A 401 -23.70 8.79 10.49
C ALA A 401 -23.13 8.14 11.77
N VAL A 402 -22.39 8.91 12.58
CA VAL A 402 -21.85 8.46 13.87
C VAL A 402 -22.96 8.04 14.84
N GLU A 403 -24.03 8.85 14.97
CA GLU A 403 -25.19 8.53 15.83
C GLU A 403 -25.92 7.23 15.40
N THR A 404 -25.99 7.00 14.08
CA THR A 404 -26.56 5.77 13.53
C THR A 404 -25.68 4.55 13.89
N VAL A 405 -24.35 4.69 13.72
CA VAL A 405 -23.40 3.64 14.09
C VAL A 405 -23.46 3.33 15.58
N ASP A 406 -23.52 4.35 16.45
CA ASP A 406 -23.70 4.16 17.92
C ASP A 406 -24.88 3.29 18.24
N THR A 407 -26.05 3.62 17.64
CA THR A 407 -27.28 2.85 17.83
C THR A 407 -27.15 1.39 17.36
N CYS A 408 -26.54 1.18 16.20
CA CYS A 408 -26.38 -0.16 15.62
C CYS A 408 -25.36 -0.99 16.41
N VAL A 409 -24.22 -0.42 16.76
CA VAL A 409 -23.20 -1.08 17.60
C VAL A 409 -23.80 -1.47 18.94
N GLY A 410 -24.60 -0.59 19.57
CA GLY A 410 -25.31 -0.90 20.81
C GLY A 410 -26.15 -2.17 20.72
N LYS A 411 -26.96 -2.33 19.66
CA LYS A 411 -27.79 -3.53 19.46
C LYS A 411 -26.96 -4.78 19.21
N VAL A 412 -25.91 -4.69 18.44
CA VAL A 412 -25.01 -5.81 18.14
C VAL A 412 -24.30 -6.30 19.40
N VAL A 413 -23.79 -5.38 20.22
CA VAL A 413 -23.14 -5.69 21.50
C VAL A 413 -24.12 -6.34 22.46
N ASP A 414 -25.34 -5.76 22.63
CA ASP A 414 -26.37 -6.32 23.51
C ASP A 414 -26.73 -7.75 23.12
N ALA A 415 -26.92 -8.02 21.83
CA ALA A 415 -27.19 -9.38 21.32
C ALA A 415 -26.02 -10.32 21.60
N THR A 416 -24.80 -9.88 21.38
CA THR A 416 -23.58 -10.69 21.60
C THR A 416 -23.43 -11.06 23.06
N LEU A 417 -23.55 -10.10 23.97
CA LEU A 417 -23.46 -10.34 25.43
C LEU A 417 -24.58 -11.21 25.93
N LYS A 418 -25.82 -11.03 25.42
CA LYS A 418 -26.98 -11.89 25.74
C LYS A 418 -26.74 -13.35 25.37
N MET A 419 -26.00 -13.60 24.29
CA MET A 419 -25.62 -14.94 23.85
C MET A 419 -24.39 -15.51 24.59
N GLY A 420 -23.82 -14.75 25.55
CA GLY A 420 -22.62 -15.13 26.30
C GLY A 420 -21.32 -14.94 25.49
N GLY A 421 -21.39 -14.20 24.39
CA GLY A 421 -20.24 -13.88 23.55
C GLY A 421 -19.47 -12.65 24.04
N ILE A 422 -18.36 -12.35 23.37
CA ILE A 422 -17.49 -11.20 23.59
C ILE A 422 -17.50 -10.34 22.34
N ALA A 423 -17.65 -9.01 22.49
CA ALA A 423 -17.57 -8.09 21.38
C ALA A 423 -16.30 -7.23 21.45
N MET A 424 -15.64 -7.07 20.32
CA MET A 424 -14.51 -6.15 20.13
C MET A 424 -14.95 -5.03 19.20
N ILE A 425 -14.95 -3.80 19.68
CA ILE A 425 -15.33 -2.62 18.91
C ILE A 425 -14.07 -1.87 18.55
N THR A 426 -13.87 -1.62 17.26
CA THR A 426 -12.70 -0.86 16.77
C THR A 426 -13.04 -0.13 15.47
N ALA A 427 -12.05 0.60 14.94
CA ALA A 427 -12.05 1.13 13.59
C ALA A 427 -10.76 0.69 12.87
N ASP A 428 -10.69 0.92 11.58
CA ASP A 428 -9.57 0.56 10.71
C ASP A 428 -8.67 1.74 10.36
N HIS A 429 -9.19 2.96 10.45
CA HIS A 429 -8.51 4.25 10.33
C HIS A 429 -9.40 5.38 10.85
N GLY A 430 -8.86 6.60 10.91
CA GLY A 430 -9.63 7.79 11.23
C GLY A 430 -10.12 8.54 9.98
N ASN A 431 -11.24 9.24 10.11
CA ASN A 431 -11.83 10.14 9.11
C ASN A 431 -12.78 11.16 9.80
N ALA A 432 -13.90 10.69 10.37
CA ALA A 432 -14.98 11.53 10.88
C ALA A 432 -14.60 12.37 12.12
N GLU A 433 -13.52 12.05 12.82
CA GLU A 433 -13.05 12.83 13.96
C GLU A 433 -12.31 14.11 13.56
N GLN A 434 -12.04 14.31 12.25
CA GLN A 434 -11.37 15.51 11.74
C GLN A 434 -11.87 15.85 10.34
N MET A 435 -12.92 16.64 10.25
CA MET A 435 -13.59 16.98 8.99
C MET A 435 -13.31 18.41 8.51
N VAL A 436 -12.42 19.13 9.17
CA VAL A 436 -12.06 20.51 8.83
C VAL A 436 -10.55 20.67 8.85
N GLU A 437 -10.02 21.27 7.78
CA GLU A 437 -8.62 21.65 7.65
C GLU A 437 -8.28 22.86 8.55
N PRO A 438 -6.99 23.12 8.84
CA PRO A 438 -6.59 24.29 9.65
C PRO A 438 -7.03 25.64 9.08
N ASP A 439 -7.29 25.74 7.80
CA ASP A 439 -7.79 26.95 7.12
C ASP A 439 -9.32 27.08 7.13
N GLY A 440 -10.03 26.10 7.72
CA GLY A 440 -11.48 26.07 7.82
C GLY A 440 -12.17 25.42 6.61
N SER A 441 -11.45 24.94 5.61
CA SER A 441 -12.03 24.20 4.48
C SER A 441 -12.42 22.77 4.90
N PRO A 442 -13.38 22.13 4.21
CA PRO A 442 -13.73 20.74 4.49
C PRO A 442 -12.55 19.80 4.25
N MET A 443 -12.24 18.95 5.22
CA MET A 443 -11.32 17.83 5.08
C MET A 443 -12.13 16.58 4.72
N THR A 444 -11.74 15.92 3.63
CA THR A 444 -12.40 14.71 3.12
C THR A 444 -11.46 13.50 3.09
N ALA A 445 -10.21 13.68 3.52
CA ALA A 445 -9.22 12.64 3.57
C ALA A 445 -9.25 11.90 4.92
N HIS A 446 -8.63 10.73 4.95
CA HIS A 446 -8.38 10.02 6.21
C HIS A 446 -7.40 10.79 7.10
N THR A 447 -7.28 10.37 8.35
CA THR A 447 -6.37 10.97 9.33
C THR A 447 -5.27 10.00 9.75
N THR A 448 -4.28 10.50 10.45
CA THR A 448 -3.27 9.69 11.14
C THR A 448 -3.62 9.43 12.61
N ASN A 449 -4.81 9.85 13.04
CA ASN A 449 -5.24 9.67 14.42
C ASN A 449 -5.40 8.19 14.77
N PRO A 450 -5.20 7.81 16.04
CA PRO A 450 -5.45 6.44 16.49
C PRO A 450 -6.95 6.13 16.47
N VAL A 451 -7.26 4.84 16.54
CA VAL A 451 -8.64 4.35 16.57
C VAL A 451 -8.96 3.72 17.94
N PRO A 452 -10.23 3.66 18.35
CA PRO A 452 -10.62 3.06 19.62
C PRO A 452 -10.54 1.52 19.54
N PHE A 453 -10.32 0.89 20.68
CA PHE A 453 -10.53 -0.54 20.88
C PHE A 453 -11.22 -0.75 22.23
N ILE A 454 -12.40 -1.37 22.22
CA ILE A 454 -13.20 -1.67 23.42
C ILE A 454 -13.45 -3.18 23.45
N LEU A 455 -13.17 -3.82 24.59
CA LEU A 455 -13.38 -5.26 24.83
C LEU A 455 -14.58 -5.50 25.74
N CYS A 456 -15.74 -5.73 25.14
CA CYS A 456 -17.00 -5.94 25.86
C CYS A 456 -17.21 -7.41 26.22
N GLY A 457 -17.51 -7.68 27.50
CA GLY A 457 -17.83 -9.03 27.99
C GLY A 457 -16.65 -9.86 28.48
N ALA A 458 -15.43 -9.33 28.42
CA ALA A 458 -14.24 -9.93 29.04
C ALA A 458 -13.75 -9.02 30.17
N GLY A 459 -13.52 -9.56 31.36
CA GLY A 459 -13.04 -8.83 32.55
C GLY A 459 -11.51 -8.67 32.58
N SER A 460 -10.89 -8.27 31.46
CA SER A 460 -9.44 -8.19 31.33
C SER A 460 -8.98 -6.74 31.22
N GLU A 461 -7.78 -6.42 31.71
CA GLU A 461 -7.10 -5.16 31.46
C GLU A 461 -6.44 -5.18 30.06
N LEU A 462 -6.37 -4.02 29.41
CA LEU A 462 -5.75 -3.88 28.10
C LEU A 462 -4.46 -3.05 28.21
N ARG A 463 -3.42 -3.48 27.47
CA ARG A 463 -2.20 -2.70 27.33
C ARG A 463 -2.42 -1.48 26.42
N ALA A 464 -1.66 -0.44 26.67
CA ALA A 464 -1.47 0.66 25.72
C ALA A 464 -0.55 0.22 24.56
N ASP A 465 -0.30 1.10 23.62
CA ASP A 465 0.62 0.90 22.48
C ASP A 465 0.24 -0.25 21.52
N GLY A 466 -1.07 -0.49 21.37
CA GLY A 466 -1.60 -1.45 20.40
C GLY A 466 -1.62 -0.90 18.98
N ARG A 467 -1.68 -1.84 18.03
CA ARG A 467 -1.85 -1.58 16.59
C ARG A 467 -2.89 -2.52 16.00
N LEU A 468 -3.39 -2.26 14.80
CA LEU A 468 -4.45 -3.07 14.18
C LEU A 468 -4.08 -4.56 14.05
N ALA A 469 -2.81 -4.87 13.84
CA ALA A 469 -2.30 -6.25 13.77
C ALA A 469 -2.47 -7.05 15.08
N ASP A 470 -2.73 -6.39 16.19
CA ASP A 470 -2.88 -7.02 17.50
C ASP A 470 -4.31 -7.57 17.75
N ILE A 471 -5.28 -7.18 16.90
CA ILE A 471 -6.68 -7.56 17.07
C ILE A 471 -6.90 -9.07 16.90
N ALA A 472 -6.39 -9.68 15.82
CA ALA A 472 -6.54 -11.12 15.60
C ALA A 472 -5.88 -11.97 16.71
N PRO A 473 -4.63 -11.69 17.14
CA PRO A 473 -4.05 -12.34 18.32
C PRO A 473 -4.89 -12.18 19.59
N THR A 474 -5.50 -11.00 19.81
CA THR A 474 -6.40 -10.77 20.95
C THR A 474 -7.68 -11.60 20.85
N MET A 475 -8.26 -11.72 19.66
CA MET A 475 -9.42 -12.60 19.42
C MET A 475 -9.08 -14.05 19.74
N LEU A 476 -7.95 -14.54 19.24
CA LEU A 476 -7.51 -15.91 19.49
C LEU A 476 -7.25 -16.17 20.98
N ASP A 477 -6.66 -15.22 21.69
CA ASP A 477 -6.39 -15.29 23.14
C ASP A 477 -7.69 -15.38 23.94
N VAL A 478 -8.68 -14.54 23.64
CA VAL A 478 -10.03 -14.59 24.25
C VAL A 478 -10.76 -15.93 23.98
N MET A 479 -10.52 -16.52 22.82
CA MET A 479 -11.06 -17.82 22.45
C MET A 479 -10.27 -19.02 23.05
N GLY A 480 -9.17 -18.77 23.74
CA GLY A 480 -8.28 -19.80 24.27
C GLY A 480 -7.52 -20.58 23.20
N LEU A 481 -7.31 -19.96 22.03
CA LEU A 481 -6.60 -20.57 20.89
C LEU A 481 -5.14 -20.06 20.83
N ALA A 482 -4.24 -20.94 20.43
CA ALA A 482 -2.85 -20.54 20.21
C ALA A 482 -2.75 -19.62 18.99
N CYS A 483 -1.94 -18.57 19.09
CA CYS A 483 -1.63 -17.69 17.96
C CYS A 483 -0.67 -18.41 16.99
N PRO A 484 -0.97 -18.47 15.68
CA PRO A 484 -0.08 -19.09 14.73
C PRO A 484 1.21 -18.28 14.54
N PRO A 485 2.36 -18.92 14.22
CA PRO A 485 3.67 -18.28 14.19
C PRO A 485 3.82 -17.20 13.09
N GLU A 486 2.95 -17.21 12.11
CA GLU A 486 2.90 -16.21 11.04
C GLU A 486 2.34 -14.86 11.52
N MET A 487 1.58 -14.84 12.63
CA MET A 487 1.09 -13.59 13.21
C MET A 487 2.16 -13.00 14.13
N ASP A 488 2.61 -11.77 13.82
CA ASP A 488 3.59 -11.02 14.64
C ASP A 488 2.94 -10.04 15.63
N GLY A 489 1.62 -9.88 15.53
CA GLY A 489 0.82 -9.12 16.49
C GLY A 489 0.82 -9.80 17.88
N LYS A 490 0.51 -9.00 18.89
CA LYS A 490 0.49 -9.46 20.28
C LYS A 490 -0.86 -9.18 20.89
N THR A 491 -1.34 -10.09 21.73
CA THR A 491 -2.58 -9.85 22.47
C THR A 491 -2.56 -8.50 23.20
N LEU A 492 -3.69 -7.80 23.18
CA LEU A 492 -3.88 -6.56 23.92
C LEU A 492 -4.19 -6.81 25.40
N ILE A 493 -4.50 -8.05 25.77
CA ILE A 493 -4.83 -8.44 27.14
C ILE A 493 -3.54 -8.45 27.98
N VAL A 494 -3.59 -7.75 29.13
CA VAL A 494 -2.53 -7.81 30.13
C VAL A 494 -2.66 -9.15 30.87
N GLN A 495 -1.57 -9.93 30.84
CA GLN A 495 -1.48 -11.23 31.54
C GLN A 495 -1.04 -11.07 32.98
#